data_409de08bb7b9fccf9cadcb313866d8ad
#
_entry.id   409de08bb7b9fccf9cadcb313866d8ad
#
_cell.length_a   1.000
_cell.length_b   1.000
_cell.length_c   1.000
_cell.angle_alpha   90.00
_cell.angle_beta   90.00
_cell.angle_gamma   90.00
#
_symmetry.space_group_name_H-M   'P 1'
#
loop_
_entity.id
_entity.type
_entity.pdbx_description
1 polymer ?
#
loop_
_entity_poly.entity_id
_entity_poly.type
_entity_poly.pdbx_seq_one_letter_code
_entity_poly.pdbx_strand_id
1 'polypeptide(L)'
;MKRISLFVMLFLLVSISILAQGGKVIRTTMPCKILQGISEREYSIYLPDNYESDTSRKYPVLYLLHGGGCSNTDWESYGNLKHVADSLIDGGMAKKMIIVCAEANKNNMIWFNASHWKYENFFFQELIPYIEKTYRVLSDRNNRAVAGFSMGGGASVVYGIHHPEYFCSVYGMSSYLRRQPLEFLKNDKSANWRQQIVEDNNPIIYVSKASDTQVDKWKSVRWFIDCGDDDFTFDANIDLIRAFRQKGIPYQLRVLDGGHDWNYWRPALINAIKVSFK
;
A
#
# COMPACT_ATOMS: atom_id res chain seq x y z
N MET A 1 -64.09 -14.44 -48.64
CA MET A 1 -62.63 -14.20 -48.57
C MET A 1 -62.40 -13.42 -47.33
N LYS A 2 -61.93 -14.07 -46.25
CA LYS A 2 -61.59 -13.41 -44.93
C LYS A 2 -60.14 -13.03 -44.99
N ARG A 3 -59.85 -11.74 -44.83
CA ARG A 3 -58.47 -11.21 -44.69
C ARG A 3 -58.01 -11.40 -43.24
N ILE A 4 -56.99 -12.21 -43.04
CA ILE A 4 -56.31 -12.36 -41.74
C ILE A 4 -55.20 -11.28 -41.70
N SER A 5 -55.36 -10.29 -40.80
CA SER A 5 -54.31 -9.29 -40.51
C SER A 5 -53.35 -9.89 -39.52
N LEU A 6 -52.12 -10.10 -39.95
CA LEU A 6 -51.00 -10.56 -39.09
C LEU A 6 -50.40 -9.32 -38.38
N PHE A 7 -50.61 -9.21 -37.09
CA PHE A 7 -49.95 -8.19 -36.24
C PHE A 7 -48.57 -8.71 -35.85
N VAL A 8 -47.51 -8.17 -36.45
CA VAL A 8 -46.12 -8.43 -36.04
C VAL A 8 -45.78 -7.49 -34.89
N MET A 9 -45.72 -8.03 -33.70
CA MET A 9 -45.30 -7.29 -32.49
C MET A 9 -43.78 -7.29 -32.42
N LEU A 10 -43.16 -6.17 -32.80
CA LEU A 10 -41.72 -5.97 -32.76
C LEU A 10 -41.30 -5.68 -31.30
N PHE A 11 -40.74 -6.68 -30.60
CA PHE A 11 -40.10 -6.48 -29.32
C PHE A 11 -38.74 -5.78 -29.51
N LEU A 12 -38.67 -4.48 -29.24
CA LEU A 12 -37.41 -3.76 -29.10
C LEU A 12 -36.78 -4.18 -27.78
N LEU A 13 -35.81 -5.07 -27.83
CA LEU A 13 -34.88 -5.34 -26.73
C LEU A 13 -33.96 -4.11 -26.58
N VAL A 14 -34.33 -3.15 -25.72
CA VAL A 14 -33.45 -2.10 -25.28
C VAL A 14 -32.43 -2.74 -24.33
N SER A 15 -31.27 -3.09 -24.85
CA SER A 15 -30.11 -3.44 -24.03
C SER A 15 -29.66 -2.20 -23.28
N ILE A 16 -30.11 -2.00 -22.04
CA ILE A 16 -29.54 -1.02 -21.15
C ILE A 16 -28.17 -1.54 -20.78
N SER A 17 -27.15 -1.09 -21.49
CA SER A 17 -25.77 -1.22 -21.04
C SER A 17 -25.64 -0.36 -19.78
N ILE A 18 -25.79 -1.00 -18.61
CA ILE A 18 -25.35 -0.41 -17.35
C ILE A 18 -23.83 -0.33 -17.51
N LEU A 19 -23.35 0.87 -17.89
CA LEU A 19 -21.92 1.17 -17.79
C LEU A 19 -21.55 0.93 -16.32
N ALA A 20 -20.80 -0.12 -16.05
CA ALA A 20 -20.24 -0.37 -14.73
C ALA A 20 -19.54 0.92 -14.29
N GLN A 21 -20.07 1.55 -13.28
CA GLN A 21 -19.50 2.76 -12.74
C GLN A 21 -18.30 2.29 -11.91
N GLY A 22 -17.09 2.35 -12.49
CA GLY A 22 -15.88 1.90 -11.83
C GLY A 22 -15.71 2.50 -10.43
N GLY A 23 -14.76 2.03 -9.67
CA GLY A 23 -14.47 2.54 -8.33
C GLY A 23 -14.20 4.04 -8.32
N LYS A 24 -14.12 4.65 -7.14
CA LYS A 24 -13.84 6.08 -6.97
C LYS A 24 -12.68 6.31 -6.01
N VAL A 25 -11.89 7.36 -6.27
CA VAL A 25 -10.90 7.88 -5.32
C VAL A 25 -11.45 9.14 -4.67
N ILE A 26 -11.38 9.19 -3.33
CA ILE A 26 -11.80 10.33 -2.52
C ILE A 26 -10.58 10.83 -1.76
N ARG A 27 -10.34 12.14 -1.79
CA ARG A 27 -9.35 12.84 -0.97
C ARG A 27 -10.07 13.48 0.20
N THR A 28 -9.62 13.22 1.42
CA THR A 28 -10.31 13.67 2.63
C THR A 28 -9.33 13.77 3.80
N THR A 29 -9.83 14.16 4.95
CA THR A 29 -9.08 14.25 6.21
C THR A 29 -9.70 13.38 7.29
N MET A 30 -8.94 13.11 8.32
CA MET A 30 -9.38 12.50 9.56
C MET A 30 -8.85 13.29 10.76
N PRO A 31 -9.56 13.29 11.90
CA PRO A 31 -9.01 13.85 13.14
C PRO A 31 -7.70 13.16 13.53
N CYS A 32 -6.73 13.96 13.99
CA CYS A 32 -5.43 13.49 14.43
C CYS A 32 -5.12 14.07 15.81
N LYS A 33 -4.70 13.21 16.76
CA LYS A 33 -4.37 13.60 18.14
C LYS A 33 -2.93 13.25 18.51
N ILE A 34 -2.40 12.16 17.92
CA ILE A 34 -1.06 11.66 18.23
C ILE A 34 0.03 12.53 17.61
N LEU A 35 -0.19 13.06 16.40
CA LEU A 35 0.80 13.89 15.73
C LEU A 35 0.75 15.32 16.28
N GLN A 36 1.78 15.68 17.02
CA GLN A 36 1.84 16.95 17.73
C GLN A 36 1.75 18.15 16.76
N GLY A 37 0.86 19.09 17.06
CA GLY A 37 0.64 20.29 16.25
C GLY A 37 -0.22 20.06 14.99
N ILE A 38 -0.81 18.87 14.83
CA ILE A 38 -1.66 18.51 13.70
C ILE A 38 -3.01 18.04 14.25
N SER A 39 -4.08 18.76 13.91
CA SER A 39 -5.44 18.40 14.34
C SER A 39 -6.16 17.48 13.35
N GLU A 40 -5.76 17.50 12.08
CA GLU A 40 -6.31 16.67 11.00
C GLU A 40 -5.19 16.14 10.12
N ARG A 41 -5.35 14.90 9.63
CA ARG A 41 -4.43 14.26 8.69
C ARG A 41 -5.15 13.87 7.42
N GLU A 42 -4.55 14.22 6.28
CA GLU A 42 -5.08 13.87 4.97
C GLU A 42 -4.84 12.40 4.64
N TYR A 43 -5.71 11.83 3.83
CA TYR A 43 -5.54 10.55 3.15
C TYR A 43 -6.39 10.53 1.88
N SER A 44 -6.00 9.68 0.93
CA SER A 44 -6.84 9.34 -0.22
C SER A 44 -7.34 7.91 -0.05
N ILE A 45 -8.56 7.63 -0.51
CA ILE A 45 -9.16 6.31 -0.42
C ILE A 45 -9.81 5.93 -1.74
N TYR A 46 -9.43 4.75 -2.26
CA TYR A 46 -10.15 4.11 -3.34
C TYR A 46 -11.23 3.20 -2.77
N LEU A 47 -12.45 3.40 -3.22
CA LEU A 47 -13.63 2.58 -2.94
C LEU A 47 -14.01 1.84 -4.22
N PRO A 48 -14.17 0.49 -4.19
CA PRO A 48 -14.46 -0.29 -5.38
C PRO A 48 -15.86 -0.02 -5.93
N ASP A 49 -16.09 -0.42 -7.17
CA ASP A 49 -17.41 -0.38 -7.79
C ASP A 49 -18.49 -1.00 -6.88
N ASN A 50 -19.68 -0.41 -6.92
CA ASN A 50 -20.84 -0.77 -6.09
C ASN A 50 -20.65 -0.59 -4.57
N TYR A 51 -19.59 0.11 -4.11
CA TYR A 51 -19.41 0.36 -2.68
C TYR A 51 -20.64 1.07 -2.07
N GLU A 52 -21.24 2.05 -2.75
CA GLU A 52 -22.39 2.79 -2.19
C GLU A 52 -23.69 1.99 -2.24
N SER A 53 -23.90 1.18 -3.26
CA SER A 53 -25.17 0.45 -3.48
C SER A 53 -25.22 -0.86 -2.68
N ASP A 54 -24.10 -1.58 -2.52
CA ASP A 54 -24.04 -2.82 -1.73
C ASP A 54 -23.62 -2.50 -0.29
N THR A 55 -24.56 -2.05 0.52
CA THR A 55 -24.32 -1.64 1.91
C THR A 55 -24.04 -2.79 2.87
N SER A 56 -24.31 -4.03 2.46
CA SER A 56 -24.09 -5.23 3.28
C SER A 56 -22.65 -5.75 3.20
N ARG A 57 -21.93 -5.44 2.11
CA ARG A 57 -20.61 -5.97 1.84
C ARG A 57 -19.54 -5.24 2.62
N LYS A 58 -18.62 -6.03 3.21
CA LYS A 58 -17.34 -5.55 3.78
C LYS A 58 -16.18 -5.96 2.88
N TYR A 59 -15.10 -5.20 2.95
CA TYR A 59 -13.96 -5.29 2.03
C TYR A 59 -12.65 -5.45 2.80
N PRO A 60 -11.68 -6.21 2.29
CA PRO A 60 -10.30 -6.16 2.78
C PRO A 60 -9.69 -4.78 2.46
N VAL A 61 -8.67 -4.39 3.21
CA VAL A 61 -8.02 -3.08 3.10
C VAL A 61 -6.53 -3.22 2.79
N LEU A 62 -6.09 -2.58 1.70
CA LEU A 62 -4.70 -2.36 1.39
C LEU A 62 -4.30 -0.94 1.81
N TYR A 63 -3.36 -0.81 2.74
CA TYR A 63 -2.70 0.46 3.05
C TYR A 63 -1.53 0.65 2.10
N LEU A 64 -1.54 1.76 1.34
CA LEU A 64 -0.59 2.03 0.27
C LEU A 64 0.22 3.28 0.59
N LEU A 65 1.53 3.11 0.84
CA LEU A 65 2.40 4.13 1.39
C LEU A 65 3.25 4.77 0.28
N HIS A 66 3.34 6.09 0.26
CA HIS A 66 4.12 6.85 -0.72
C HIS A 66 5.60 7.00 -0.35
N GLY A 67 6.42 7.42 -1.30
CA GLY A 67 7.85 7.67 -1.10
C GLY A 67 8.16 9.01 -0.43
N GLY A 68 9.44 9.26 -0.17
CA GLY A 68 9.94 10.54 0.30
C GLY A 68 9.68 11.66 -0.72
N GLY A 69 9.28 12.84 -0.26
CA GLY A 69 8.93 13.95 -1.13
C GLY A 69 7.58 13.83 -1.84
N CYS A 70 6.87 12.71 -1.65
CA CYS A 70 5.59 12.40 -2.25
C CYS A 70 4.42 12.66 -1.28
N SER A 71 3.19 12.36 -1.70
CA SER A 71 1.97 12.59 -0.93
C SER A 71 0.96 11.45 -1.08
N ASN A 72 -0.12 11.49 -0.30
CA ASN A 72 -1.25 10.57 -0.39
C ASN A 72 -1.95 10.57 -1.76
N THR A 73 -1.70 11.58 -2.60
CA THR A 73 -2.33 11.71 -3.92
C THR A 73 -1.52 11.09 -5.06
N ASP A 74 -0.26 10.77 -4.84
CA ASP A 74 0.68 10.42 -5.91
C ASP A 74 0.41 9.05 -6.53
N TRP A 75 -0.13 8.12 -5.75
CA TRP A 75 -0.58 6.84 -6.28
C TRP A 75 -1.72 6.99 -7.32
N GLU A 76 -2.56 8.02 -7.15
CA GLU A 76 -3.58 8.35 -8.16
C GLU A 76 -2.96 9.12 -9.33
N SER A 77 -2.20 10.19 -9.02
CA SER A 77 -1.70 11.14 -10.01
C SER A 77 -0.63 10.54 -10.93
N TYR A 78 0.27 9.73 -10.38
CA TYR A 78 1.38 9.12 -11.12
C TYR A 78 1.24 7.60 -11.24
N GLY A 79 0.63 6.93 -10.26
CA GLY A 79 0.42 5.49 -10.26
C GLY A 79 -0.82 5.03 -11.02
N ASN A 80 -1.71 5.95 -11.41
CA ASN A 80 -2.99 5.66 -12.07
C ASN A 80 -3.85 4.66 -11.28
N LEU A 81 -3.83 4.80 -9.93
CA LEU A 81 -4.38 3.84 -8.96
C LEU A 81 -5.80 3.39 -9.31
N LYS A 82 -6.70 4.36 -9.62
CA LYS A 82 -8.10 4.03 -9.93
C LYS A 82 -8.20 3.07 -11.10
N HIS A 83 -7.56 3.41 -12.21
CA HIS A 83 -7.61 2.58 -13.42
C HIS A 83 -7.00 1.20 -13.20
N VAL A 84 -5.86 1.13 -12.51
CA VAL A 84 -5.20 -0.14 -12.19
C VAL A 84 -6.09 -1.01 -11.30
N ALA A 85 -6.67 -0.46 -10.23
CA ALA A 85 -7.54 -1.19 -9.32
C ALA A 85 -8.81 -1.69 -10.03
N ASP A 86 -9.52 -0.82 -10.77
CA ASP A 86 -10.72 -1.18 -11.54
C ASP A 86 -10.41 -2.31 -12.53
N SER A 87 -9.36 -2.15 -13.35
CA SER A 87 -8.99 -3.15 -14.35
C SER A 87 -8.67 -4.52 -13.76
N LEU A 88 -7.99 -4.56 -12.61
CA LEU A 88 -7.65 -5.82 -11.94
C LEU A 88 -8.84 -6.48 -11.25
N ILE A 89 -9.72 -5.69 -10.66
CA ILE A 89 -10.93 -6.17 -9.98
C ILE A 89 -11.95 -6.68 -11.00
N ASP A 90 -12.23 -5.89 -12.04
CA ASP A 90 -13.18 -6.25 -13.09
C ASP A 90 -12.69 -7.45 -13.93
N GLY A 91 -11.38 -7.52 -14.14
CA GLY A 91 -10.73 -8.67 -14.78
C GLY A 91 -10.63 -9.92 -13.89
N GLY A 92 -11.14 -9.92 -12.66
CA GLY A 92 -11.08 -11.04 -11.73
C GLY A 92 -9.66 -11.39 -11.25
N MET A 93 -8.67 -10.52 -11.48
CA MET A 93 -7.27 -10.71 -11.10
C MET A 93 -6.98 -10.28 -9.66
N ALA A 94 -7.85 -9.48 -9.07
CA ALA A 94 -7.77 -9.05 -7.67
C ALA A 94 -9.16 -9.10 -7.01
N LYS A 95 -9.19 -9.31 -5.69
CA LYS A 95 -10.42 -9.19 -4.91
C LYS A 95 -10.88 -7.72 -4.88
N LYS A 96 -12.19 -7.47 -4.83
CA LYS A 96 -12.70 -6.14 -4.49
C LYS A 96 -12.15 -5.75 -3.13
N MET A 97 -11.49 -4.60 -3.05
CA MET A 97 -10.85 -4.11 -1.83
C MET A 97 -10.95 -2.59 -1.71
N ILE A 98 -10.78 -2.08 -0.51
CA ILE A 98 -10.53 -0.66 -0.24
C ILE A 98 -9.03 -0.45 -0.27
N ILE A 99 -8.56 0.68 -0.85
CA ILE A 99 -7.14 1.04 -0.83
C ILE A 99 -7.02 2.41 -0.17
N VAL A 100 -6.23 2.49 0.91
CA VAL A 100 -6.00 3.71 1.69
C VAL A 100 -4.59 4.22 1.43
N CYS A 101 -4.47 5.38 0.80
CA CYS A 101 -3.20 6.06 0.61
C CYS A 101 -3.02 7.07 1.75
N ALA A 102 -2.20 6.72 2.73
CA ALA A 102 -1.92 7.56 3.89
C ALA A 102 -0.95 8.69 3.53
N GLU A 103 -1.00 9.81 4.28
CA GLU A 103 -0.11 10.96 4.13
C GLU A 103 0.91 11.01 5.26
N ALA A 104 2.22 10.96 4.96
CA ALA A 104 3.29 11.06 5.96
C ALA A 104 4.27 12.21 5.72
N ASN A 105 4.32 12.76 4.50
CA ASN A 105 5.39 13.69 4.12
C ASN A 105 5.04 15.17 4.27
N LYS A 106 3.77 15.52 4.43
CA LYS A 106 3.38 16.89 4.74
C LYS A 106 4.11 17.33 6.02
N ASN A 107 4.74 18.48 5.99
CA ASN A 107 5.65 18.97 7.03
C ASN A 107 7.05 18.31 7.05
N ASN A 108 7.47 17.70 5.94
CA ASN A 108 8.81 17.12 5.79
C ASN A 108 9.12 15.96 6.76
N MET A 109 8.09 15.21 7.16
CA MET A 109 8.18 14.16 8.16
C MET A 109 8.21 12.76 7.54
N ILE A 110 8.24 11.71 8.34
CA ILE A 110 8.52 10.34 7.96
C ILE A 110 7.50 9.35 8.54
N TRP A 111 7.52 8.12 8.07
CA TRP A 111 6.64 7.02 8.46
C TRP A 111 6.88 6.46 9.87
N PHE A 112 8.02 6.76 10.52
CA PHE A 112 8.44 6.16 11.77
C PHE A 112 8.21 7.09 12.98
N ASN A 113 8.36 6.52 14.17
CA ASN A 113 8.37 7.30 15.39
C ASN A 113 9.71 8.03 15.56
N ALA A 114 9.65 9.32 15.83
CA ALA A 114 10.78 10.15 16.25
C ALA A 114 10.40 10.96 17.51
N SER A 115 11.31 11.73 18.06
CA SER A 115 11.12 12.44 19.34
C SER A 115 9.79 13.20 19.43
N HIS A 116 9.51 14.05 18.46
CA HIS A 116 8.29 14.87 18.40
C HIS A 116 7.29 14.42 17.32
N TRP A 117 7.55 13.30 16.67
CA TRP A 117 6.76 12.76 15.56
C TRP A 117 6.50 11.28 15.77
N LYS A 118 5.28 10.91 16.12
CA LYS A 118 4.90 9.54 16.47
C LYS A 118 4.04 8.92 15.38
N TYR A 119 4.55 8.88 14.12
CA TYR A 119 3.73 8.48 12.97
C TYR A 119 3.34 7.01 12.99
N GLU A 120 4.23 6.11 13.36
CA GLU A 120 3.90 4.70 13.51
C GLU A 120 2.78 4.51 14.55
N ASN A 121 2.85 5.20 15.69
CA ASN A 121 1.76 5.19 16.66
C ASN A 121 0.46 5.73 16.07
N PHE A 122 0.51 6.85 15.33
CA PHE A 122 -0.66 7.39 14.65
C PHE A 122 -1.26 6.37 13.66
N PHE A 123 -0.42 5.71 12.87
CA PHE A 123 -0.85 4.74 11.88
C PHE A 123 -1.65 3.58 12.50
N PHE A 124 -1.13 2.99 13.59
CA PHE A 124 -1.73 1.83 14.23
C PHE A 124 -2.83 2.19 15.24
N GLN A 125 -2.75 3.32 15.92
CA GLN A 125 -3.68 3.66 17.01
C GLN A 125 -4.76 4.65 16.60
N GLU A 126 -4.60 5.38 15.48
CA GLU A 126 -5.60 6.32 14.97
C GLU A 126 -6.05 6.00 13.55
N LEU A 127 -5.14 5.90 12.56
CA LEU A 127 -5.52 5.72 11.15
C LEU A 127 -6.27 4.40 10.92
N ILE A 128 -5.68 3.27 11.29
CA ILE A 128 -6.33 1.95 11.11
C ILE A 128 -7.69 1.92 11.81
N PRO A 129 -7.81 2.24 13.11
CA PRO A 129 -9.12 2.24 13.79
C PRO A 129 -10.14 3.22 13.18
N TYR A 130 -9.69 4.36 12.71
CA TYR A 130 -10.56 5.33 12.05
C TYR A 130 -11.13 4.78 10.74
N ILE A 131 -10.29 4.21 9.88
CA ILE A 131 -10.72 3.58 8.63
C ILE A 131 -11.70 2.44 8.89
N GLU A 132 -11.42 1.59 9.86
CA GLU A 132 -12.27 0.45 10.22
C GLU A 132 -13.62 0.86 10.81
N LYS A 133 -13.69 2.00 11.48
CA LYS A 133 -14.94 2.58 11.99
C LYS A 133 -15.75 3.30 10.92
N THR A 134 -15.07 3.96 9.97
CA THR A 134 -15.71 4.85 8.99
C THR A 134 -16.18 4.11 7.75
N TYR A 135 -15.45 3.07 7.35
CA TYR A 135 -15.72 2.34 6.11
C TYR A 135 -16.11 0.88 6.39
N ARG A 136 -16.76 0.24 5.44
CA ARG A 136 -17.15 -1.17 5.52
C ARG A 136 -15.96 -2.08 5.24
N VAL A 137 -15.15 -2.31 6.24
CA VAL A 137 -13.95 -3.12 6.16
C VAL A 137 -14.07 -4.44 6.94
N LEU A 138 -13.31 -5.44 6.51
CA LEU A 138 -13.02 -6.64 7.26
C LEU A 138 -11.80 -6.34 8.13
N SER A 139 -12.00 -6.19 9.46
CA SER A 139 -11.02 -5.64 10.40
C SER A 139 -10.07 -6.68 11.01
N ASP A 140 -10.00 -7.89 10.45
CA ASP A 140 -9.05 -8.90 10.88
C ASP A 140 -7.74 -8.88 10.07
N ARG A 141 -6.72 -9.54 10.61
CA ARG A 141 -5.39 -9.63 10.01
C ARG A 141 -5.39 -10.17 8.57
N ASN A 142 -6.24 -11.17 8.28
CA ASN A 142 -6.25 -11.83 6.98
C ASN A 142 -6.80 -10.93 5.86
N ASN A 143 -7.46 -9.86 6.26
CA ASN A 143 -8.08 -8.87 5.39
C ASN A 143 -7.37 -7.50 5.44
N ARG A 144 -6.15 -7.45 5.99
CA ARG A 144 -5.34 -6.23 6.05
C ARG A 144 -3.96 -6.47 5.42
N ALA A 145 -3.58 -5.62 4.47
CA ALA A 145 -2.30 -5.65 3.78
C ALA A 145 -1.65 -4.26 3.77
N VAL A 146 -0.34 -4.21 3.66
CA VAL A 146 0.42 -2.97 3.50
C VAL A 146 1.39 -3.09 2.33
N ALA A 147 1.48 -2.03 1.53
CA ALA A 147 2.42 -1.91 0.42
C ALA A 147 2.92 -0.47 0.30
N GLY A 148 4.05 -0.27 -0.36
CA GLY A 148 4.55 1.08 -0.61
C GLY A 148 5.82 1.07 -1.45
N PHE A 149 6.23 2.26 -1.91
CA PHE A 149 7.49 2.42 -2.65
C PHE A 149 8.47 3.32 -1.90
N SER A 150 9.77 3.15 -2.16
CA SER A 150 10.85 3.95 -1.60
C SER A 150 10.77 4.01 -0.06
N MET A 151 10.65 5.19 0.55
CA MET A 151 10.44 5.33 1.99
C MET A 151 9.17 4.61 2.46
N GLY A 152 8.07 4.65 1.69
CA GLY A 152 6.85 3.89 1.99
C GLY A 152 7.04 2.38 1.83
N GLY A 153 7.91 1.94 0.92
CA GLY A 153 8.32 0.55 0.79
C GLY A 153 9.06 0.07 2.02
N GLY A 154 10.05 0.85 2.48
CA GLY A 154 10.76 0.59 3.72
C GLY A 154 9.83 0.56 4.94
N ALA A 155 8.92 1.53 5.03
CA ALA A 155 7.92 1.57 6.09
C ALA A 155 7.00 0.35 6.08
N SER A 156 6.55 -0.11 4.90
CA SER A 156 5.73 -1.31 4.78
C SER A 156 6.44 -2.54 5.34
N VAL A 157 7.73 -2.71 5.02
CA VAL A 157 8.56 -3.80 5.55
C VAL A 157 8.72 -3.69 7.08
N VAL A 158 9.05 -2.50 7.58
CA VAL A 158 9.23 -2.26 9.02
C VAL A 158 7.93 -2.49 9.79
N TYR A 159 6.79 -2.01 9.28
CA TYR A 159 5.48 -2.23 9.89
C TYR A 159 5.12 -3.71 9.97
N GLY A 160 5.43 -4.48 8.93
CA GLY A 160 5.23 -5.93 8.97
C GLY A 160 6.16 -6.65 9.96
N ILE A 161 7.35 -6.12 10.21
CA ILE A 161 8.31 -6.66 11.19
C ILE A 161 7.91 -6.28 12.62
N HIS A 162 7.53 -5.03 12.87
CA HIS A 162 7.14 -4.56 14.20
C HIS A 162 5.77 -5.11 14.62
N HIS A 163 4.83 -5.24 13.67
CA HIS A 163 3.42 -5.55 13.90
C HIS A 163 2.92 -6.71 13.00
N PRO A 164 3.56 -7.89 13.03
CA PRO A 164 3.19 -9.02 12.18
C PRO A 164 1.75 -9.52 12.41
N GLU A 165 1.15 -9.18 13.55
CA GLU A 165 -0.23 -9.49 13.90
C GLU A 165 -1.26 -8.61 13.15
N TYR A 166 -0.83 -7.53 12.50
CA TYR A 166 -1.74 -6.63 11.79
C TYR A 166 -1.97 -7.02 10.33
N PHE A 167 -0.98 -7.59 9.65
CA PHE A 167 -1.00 -7.77 8.21
C PHE A 167 -0.87 -9.22 7.76
N CYS A 168 -1.67 -9.63 6.77
CA CYS A 168 -1.48 -10.91 6.10
C CYS A 168 -0.42 -10.85 5.00
N SER A 169 -0.18 -9.68 4.42
CA SER A 169 0.86 -9.49 3.41
C SER A 169 1.50 -8.11 3.48
N VAL A 170 2.77 -8.07 3.10
CA VAL A 170 3.62 -6.88 3.00
C VAL A 170 4.25 -6.85 1.61
N TYR A 171 4.16 -5.71 0.92
CA TYR A 171 4.78 -5.52 -0.39
C TYR A 171 5.65 -4.27 -0.41
N GLY A 172 6.95 -4.45 -0.41
CA GLY A 172 7.94 -3.36 -0.50
C GLY A 172 8.46 -3.19 -1.93
N MET A 173 8.26 -2.01 -2.53
CA MET A 173 8.77 -1.64 -3.85
C MET A 173 9.94 -0.69 -3.69
N SER A 174 11.11 -1.01 -4.26
CA SER A 174 12.29 -0.14 -4.17
C SER A 174 12.53 0.36 -2.75
N SER A 175 12.45 -0.55 -1.76
CA SER A 175 12.35 -0.20 -0.34
C SER A 175 13.59 0.53 0.15
N TYR A 176 13.42 1.72 0.74
CA TYR A 176 14.50 2.45 1.39
C TYR A 176 14.69 1.92 2.82
N LEU A 177 15.69 1.05 3.02
CA LEU A 177 15.80 0.21 4.21
C LEU A 177 16.97 0.57 5.13
N ARG A 178 17.95 1.31 4.66
CA ARG A 178 19.13 1.65 5.44
C ARG A 178 19.71 2.99 5.04
N ARG A 179 20.46 3.58 5.97
CA ARG A 179 21.26 4.76 5.69
C ARG A 179 22.31 4.42 4.64
N GLN A 180 22.26 5.13 3.53
CA GLN A 180 23.35 5.20 2.55
C GLN A 180 23.73 6.66 2.41
N PRO A 181 25.03 6.99 2.30
CA PRO A 181 25.45 8.32 1.92
C PRO A 181 24.90 8.61 0.52
N LEU A 182 23.83 9.41 0.47
CA LEU A 182 23.26 9.85 -0.80
C LEU A 182 23.92 11.19 -1.16
N GLU A 183 24.77 11.16 -2.18
CA GLU A 183 25.57 12.34 -2.57
C GLU A 183 24.71 13.58 -2.83
N PHE A 184 23.54 13.40 -3.43
CA PHE A 184 22.62 14.52 -3.71
C PHE A 184 21.96 15.09 -2.45
N LEU A 185 22.05 14.42 -1.29
CA LEU A 185 21.51 14.90 0.00
C LEU A 185 22.59 15.34 0.99
N LYS A 186 23.87 15.28 0.65
CA LYS A 186 24.98 15.54 1.57
C LYS A 186 24.93 16.89 2.28
N ASN A 187 24.32 17.89 1.67
CA ASN A 187 24.20 19.25 2.21
C ASN A 187 22.84 19.52 2.89
N ASP A 188 21.92 18.57 2.86
CA ASP A 188 20.60 18.68 3.50
C ASP A 188 20.65 18.15 4.93
N LYS A 189 20.71 19.07 5.90
CA LYS A 189 20.72 18.72 7.34
C LYS A 189 19.47 17.97 7.78
N SER A 190 18.31 18.22 7.15
CA SER A 190 17.05 17.54 7.45
C SER A 190 17.06 16.11 6.90
N ALA A 191 17.74 15.86 5.78
CA ALA A 191 17.94 14.53 5.26
C ALA A 191 18.78 13.65 6.18
N ASN A 192 19.84 14.19 6.78
CA ASN A 192 20.67 13.45 7.73
C ASN A 192 19.87 12.95 8.94
N TRP A 193 19.00 13.77 9.48
CA TRP A 193 18.13 13.36 10.59
C TRP A 193 17.15 12.26 10.17
N ARG A 194 16.49 12.40 9.01
CA ARG A 194 15.58 11.38 8.47
C ARG A 194 16.31 10.07 8.19
N GLN A 195 17.49 10.13 7.62
CA GLN A 195 18.33 8.94 7.36
C GLN A 195 18.71 8.21 8.63
N GLN A 196 19.01 8.95 9.72
CA GLN A 196 19.30 8.32 11.00
C GLN A 196 18.10 7.52 11.52
N ILE A 197 16.88 8.05 11.39
CA ILE A 197 15.67 7.34 11.83
C ILE A 197 15.42 6.08 10.97
N VAL A 198 15.68 6.14 9.66
CA VAL A 198 15.61 4.94 8.81
C VAL A 198 16.62 3.89 9.25
N GLU A 199 17.85 4.30 9.61
CA GLU A 199 18.88 3.39 10.13
C GLU A 199 18.49 2.79 11.48
N ASP A 200 17.92 3.58 12.38
CA ASP A 200 17.44 3.12 13.69
C ASP A 200 16.29 2.09 13.55
N ASN A 201 15.54 2.13 12.46
CA ASN A 201 14.47 1.19 12.12
C ASN A 201 14.88 0.17 11.05
N ASN A 202 16.17 -0.12 10.91
CA ASN A 202 16.69 -0.96 9.84
C ASN A 202 16.21 -2.42 9.96
N PRO A 203 15.34 -2.90 9.05
CA PRO A 203 14.75 -4.23 9.14
C PRO A 203 15.77 -5.35 8.93
N ILE A 204 16.87 -5.09 8.23
CA ILE A 204 17.95 -6.06 8.00
C ILE A 204 18.60 -6.41 9.34
N ILE A 205 18.84 -5.39 10.18
CA ILE A 205 19.42 -5.58 11.52
C ILE A 205 18.42 -6.31 12.44
N TYR A 206 17.15 -5.92 12.43
CA TYR A 206 16.11 -6.59 13.23
C TYR A 206 16.03 -8.08 12.88
N VAL A 207 15.93 -8.40 11.60
CA VAL A 207 15.85 -9.79 11.14
C VAL A 207 17.11 -10.58 11.50
N SER A 208 18.30 -10.03 11.30
CA SER A 208 19.56 -10.71 11.59
C SER A 208 19.71 -11.08 13.06
N LYS A 209 19.21 -10.25 13.96
CA LYS A 209 19.29 -10.40 15.43
C LYS A 209 18.07 -11.11 16.04
N ALA A 210 17.08 -11.46 15.25
CA ALA A 210 15.82 -11.98 15.73
C ALA A 210 15.94 -13.34 16.43
N SER A 211 15.15 -13.52 17.49
CA SER A 211 14.90 -14.82 18.12
C SER A 211 13.99 -15.71 17.25
N ASP A 212 14.00 -17.01 17.50
CA ASP A 212 13.14 -17.95 16.76
C ASP A 212 11.65 -17.61 16.93
N THR A 213 11.23 -17.18 18.11
CA THR A 213 9.84 -16.73 18.37
C THR A 213 9.42 -15.54 17.51
N GLN A 214 10.34 -14.60 17.27
CA GLN A 214 10.08 -13.47 16.37
C GLN A 214 10.01 -13.93 14.90
N VAL A 215 10.94 -14.78 14.51
CA VAL A 215 10.99 -15.38 13.16
C VAL A 215 9.69 -16.14 12.86
N ASP A 216 9.16 -16.92 13.80
CA ASP A 216 7.92 -17.68 13.61
C ASP A 216 6.70 -16.77 13.38
N LYS A 217 6.63 -15.62 14.05
CA LYS A 217 5.61 -14.60 13.75
C LYS A 217 5.73 -14.08 12.32
N TRP A 218 6.94 -13.79 11.86
CA TRP A 218 7.18 -13.27 10.50
C TRP A 218 6.95 -14.31 9.40
N LYS A 219 7.15 -15.60 9.65
CA LYS A 219 6.79 -16.68 8.72
C LYS A 219 5.29 -16.74 8.40
N SER A 220 4.45 -16.19 9.26
CA SER A 220 3.00 -16.13 9.03
C SER A 220 2.57 -14.96 8.12
N VAL A 221 3.46 -14.02 7.79
CA VAL A 221 3.24 -12.91 6.88
C VAL A 221 3.73 -13.29 5.48
N ARG A 222 3.00 -12.92 4.46
CA ARG A 222 3.47 -13.06 3.07
C ARG A 222 4.29 -11.84 2.67
N TRP A 223 5.57 -12.06 2.42
CA TRP A 223 6.53 -11.01 2.11
C TRP A 223 6.80 -10.96 0.62
N PHE A 224 6.66 -9.77 0.03
CA PHE A 224 6.96 -9.48 -1.36
C PHE A 224 7.93 -8.30 -1.43
N ILE A 225 9.07 -8.49 -2.06
CA ILE A 225 10.09 -7.48 -2.27
C ILE A 225 10.29 -7.33 -3.78
N ASP A 226 10.21 -6.10 -4.25
CA ASP A 226 10.22 -5.76 -5.68
C ASP A 226 11.15 -4.55 -5.88
N CYS A 227 12.20 -4.68 -6.71
CA CYS A 227 13.19 -3.63 -6.89
C CYS A 227 13.79 -3.70 -8.29
N GLY A 228 13.95 -2.56 -8.95
CA GLY A 228 14.68 -2.48 -10.20
C GLY A 228 16.16 -2.77 -10.01
N ASP A 229 16.81 -3.34 -11.02
CA ASP A 229 18.24 -3.68 -10.97
C ASP A 229 19.14 -2.45 -11.04
N ASP A 230 18.68 -1.34 -11.64
CA ASP A 230 19.34 -0.03 -11.67
C ASP A 230 18.95 0.90 -10.50
N ASP A 231 18.15 0.41 -9.56
CA ASP A 231 17.68 1.20 -8.43
C ASP A 231 18.74 1.33 -7.33
N PHE A 232 19.03 2.54 -6.86
CA PHE A 232 20.02 2.78 -5.81
C PHE A 232 19.69 2.08 -4.48
N THR A 233 18.44 1.62 -4.29
CA THR A 233 18.02 0.83 -3.12
C THR A 233 18.24 -0.67 -3.32
N PHE A 234 18.67 -1.12 -4.50
CA PHE A 234 18.75 -2.52 -4.87
C PHE A 234 19.55 -3.36 -3.86
N ASP A 235 20.79 -2.97 -3.55
CA ASP A 235 21.65 -3.71 -2.63
C ASP A 235 20.99 -3.90 -1.25
N ALA A 236 20.33 -2.87 -0.73
CA ALA A 236 19.65 -2.96 0.56
C ALA A 236 18.47 -3.94 0.54
N ASN A 237 17.73 -3.99 -0.58
CA ASN A 237 16.63 -4.96 -0.75
C ASN A 237 17.19 -6.39 -0.88
N ILE A 238 18.30 -6.59 -1.55
CA ILE A 238 18.99 -7.91 -1.62
C ILE A 238 19.53 -8.32 -0.24
N ASP A 239 20.07 -7.40 0.54
CA ASP A 239 20.53 -7.70 1.90
C ASP A 239 19.36 -8.12 2.83
N LEU A 240 18.18 -7.49 2.70
CA LEU A 240 16.98 -7.95 3.39
C LEU A 240 16.60 -9.39 2.99
N ILE A 241 16.64 -9.69 1.70
CA ILE A 241 16.36 -11.05 1.19
C ILE A 241 17.37 -12.06 1.73
N ARG A 242 18.65 -11.70 1.79
CA ARG A 242 19.68 -12.54 2.41
C ARG A 242 19.39 -12.82 3.88
N ALA A 243 18.99 -11.80 4.64
CA ALA A 243 18.59 -11.94 6.04
C ALA A 243 17.35 -12.83 6.21
N PHE A 244 16.32 -12.64 5.39
CA PHE A 244 15.13 -13.51 5.37
C PHE A 244 15.48 -14.97 5.09
N ARG A 245 16.34 -15.19 4.08
CA ARG A 245 16.78 -16.53 3.69
C ARG A 245 17.56 -17.21 4.80
N GLN A 246 18.48 -16.50 5.47
CA GLN A 246 19.27 -17.03 6.59
C GLN A 246 18.38 -17.44 7.79
N LYS A 247 17.27 -16.73 8.01
CA LYS A 247 16.31 -17.01 9.07
C LYS A 247 15.16 -17.96 8.66
N GLY A 248 15.16 -18.43 7.40
CA GLY A 248 14.09 -19.30 6.90
C GLY A 248 12.72 -18.63 6.81
N ILE A 249 12.67 -17.30 6.66
CA ILE A 249 11.42 -16.54 6.43
C ILE A 249 11.04 -16.66 4.96
N PRO A 250 9.85 -17.15 4.61
CA PRO A 250 9.39 -17.22 3.23
C PRO A 250 9.20 -15.82 2.62
N TYR A 251 9.62 -15.65 1.39
CA TYR A 251 9.47 -14.39 0.65
C TYR A 251 9.30 -14.66 -0.85
N GLN A 252 8.84 -13.65 -1.56
CA GLN A 252 8.92 -13.57 -3.02
C GLN A 252 9.73 -12.35 -3.41
N LEU A 253 10.79 -12.54 -4.19
CA LEU A 253 11.59 -11.49 -4.76
C LEU A 253 11.24 -11.32 -6.23
N ARG A 254 11.08 -10.09 -6.66
CA ARG A 254 10.97 -9.69 -8.06
C ARG A 254 12.05 -8.66 -8.37
N VAL A 255 12.79 -8.90 -9.43
CA VAL A 255 13.76 -7.98 -10.00
C VAL A 255 13.45 -7.84 -11.48
N LEU A 256 13.30 -6.63 -11.94
CA LEU A 256 13.08 -6.28 -13.35
C LEU A 256 14.00 -5.12 -13.72
N ASP A 257 14.26 -4.95 -15.01
CA ASP A 257 14.94 -3.80 -15.57
C ASP A 257 14.24 -2.49 -15.16
N GLY A 258 14.99 -1.55 -14.59
CA GLY A 258 14.49 -0.24 -14.20
C GLY A 258 15.10 0.36 -12.94
N GLY A 259 14.85 1.64 -12.76
CA GLY A 259 15.39 2.48 -11.69
C GLY A 259 14.36 2.91 -10.64
N HIS A 260 14.72 3.97 -9.89
CA HIS A 260 13.93 4.48 -8.77
C HIS A 260 12.90 5.52 -9.24
N ASP A 261 11.92 5.10 -10.03
CA ASP A 261 10.93 6.00 -10.61
C ASP A 261 9.55 5.36 -10.88
N TRP A 262 8.61 6.17 -11.38
CA TRP A 262 7.25 5.73 -11.66
C TRP A 262 7.12 4.76 -12.85
N ASN A 263 8.12 4.65 -13.73
CA ASN A 263 8.08 3.66 -14.79
C ASN A 263 8.21 2.26 -14.20
N TYR A 264 8.98 2.13 -13.10
CA TYR A 264 9.07 0.90 -12.32
C TYR A 264 7.87 0.70 -11.37
N TRP A 265 7.47 1.72 -10.60
CA TRP A 265 6.44 1.55 -9.56
C TRP A 265 5.02 1.33 -10.08
N ARG A 266 4.66 1.84 -11.27
CA ARG A 266 3.34 1.54 -11.88
C ARG A 266 3.11 0.05 -12.14
N PRO A 267 4.00 -0.69 -12.85
CA PRO A 267 3.84 -2.13 -12.99
C PRO A 267 3.97 -2.89 -11.67
N ALA A 268 4.77 -2.41 -10.72
CA ALA A 268 4.87 -3.00 -9.39
C ALA A 268 3.55 -2.85 -8.59
N LEU A 269 2.82 -1.74 -8.73
CA LEU A 269 1.48 -1.56 -8.15
C LEU A 269 0.48 -2.62 -8.62
N ILE A 270 0.51 -2.99 -9.92
CA ILE A 270 -0.32 -4.07 -10.46
C ILE A 270 -0.08 -5.37 -9.69
N ASN A 271 1.18 -5.69 -9.44
CA ASN A 271 1.55 -6.90 -8.71
C ASN A 271 1.14 -6.83 -7.25
N ALA A 272 1.37 -5.69 -6.58
CA ALA A 272 0.99 -5.49 -5.18
C ALA A 272 -0.52 -5.71 -4.98
N ILE A 273 -1.37 -5.11 -5.80
CA ILE A 273 -2.83 -5.28 -5.73
C ILE A 273 -3.22 -6.75 -5.96
N LYS A 274 -2.63 -7.42 -6.97
CA LYS A 274 -2.92 -8.82 -7.29
C LYS A 274 -2.62 -9.80 -6.17
N VAL A 275 -1.57 -9.55 -5.39
CA VAL A 275 -1.11 -10.52 -4.37
C VAL A 275 -1.57 -10.20 -2.96
N SER A 276 -2.10 -9.00 -2.70
CA SER A 276 -2.44 -8.52 -1.35
C SER A 276 -3.36 -9.47 -0.58
N PHE A 277 -4.33 -10.12 -1.25
CA PHE A 277 -5.35 -10.97 -0.61
C PHE A 277 -5.58 -12.31 -1.32
N LYS A 278 -4.52 -12.91 -1.84
CA LYS A 278 -4.58 -14.27 -2.43
C LYS A 278 -4.66 -15.34 -1.38
#